data_97087d39e4e14c584217d5e3b66ebcd4
#
_entry.id   97087d39e4e14c584217d5e3b66ebcd4
#
_cell.length_a   1.000
_cell.length_b   1.000
_cell.length_c   1.000
_cell.angle_alpha   90.00
_cell.angle_beta   90.00
_cell.angle_gamma   90.00
#
_symmetry.space_group_name_H-M   'P 1'
#
loop_
_entity.id
_entity.type
_entity.pdbx_description
1 polymer ?
#
loop_
_entity_poly.entity_id
_entity_poly.type
_entity_poly.pdbx_seq_one_letter_code
_entity_poly.pdbx_strand_id
1 'polypeptide(L)'
;MNKKVLIIKGSPRAEGNTATMADIFAKGAIENHNAVTEIVLKDKTIIDCSGCAICQQNGGKCIQDDDMNEIYDEMYKADVIVLACPVYFYTWPSLMKRMIDRTFAIEDYMEKKFFIY
;
A
#
# COMPACT_ATOMS: atom_id res chain seq x y z
N MET A 1 -18.68 9.92 9.00
CA MET A 1 -18.78 9.07 7.81
C MET A 1 -17.74 7.97 7.88
N ASN A 2 -18.16 6.76 7.56
CA ASN A 2 -17.30 5.59 7.68
C ASN A 2 -16.52 5.36 6.40
N LYS A 3 -15.25 5.72 6.42
CA LYS A 3 -14.31 5.46 5.32
C LYS A 3 -13.51 4.21 5.64
N LYS A 4 -13.08 3.53 4.60
CA LYS A 4 -12.15 2.41 4.71
C LYS A 4 -10.75 2.92 4.44
N VAL A 5 -9.91 2.88 5.46
CA VAL A 5 -8.53 3.39 5.42
C VAL A 5 -7.57 2.20 5.39
N LEU A 6 -6.72 2.18 4.38
CA LEU A 6 -5.65 1.19 4.27
C LEU A 6 -4.33 1.88 4.58
N ILE A 7 -3.62 1.41 5.59
CA ILE A 7 -2.30 1.91 5.93
C ILE A 7 -1.26 0.87 5.50
N ILE A 8 -0.35 1.26 4.63
CA ILE A 8 0.73 0.42 4.17
C ILE A 8 2.01 0.91 4.81
N LYS A 9 2.60 0.08 5.68
CA LYS A 9 3.83 0.38 6.40
C LYS A 9 5.02 -0.14 5.62
N GLY A 10 5.83 0.76 5.11
CA GLY A 10 6.96 0.43 4.25
C GLY A 10 8.31 0.64 4.90
N SER A 11 8.41 0.47 6.22
CA SER A 11 9.69 0.54 6.92
C SER A 11 10.25 -0.87 7.13
N PRO A 12 11.57 -1.08 6.96
CA PRO A 12 12.21 -2.34 7.30
C PRO A 12 12.30 -2.56 8.82
N ARG A 13 12.02 -1.53 9.61
CA ARG A 13 12.00 -1.62 11.07
C ARG A 13 10.59 -1.94 11.57
N ALA A 14 10.47 -2.92 12.48
CA ALA A 14 9.20 -3.24 13.12
C ALA A 14 8.74 -2.11 14.03
N GLU A 15 9.68 -1.46 14.69
CA GLU A 15 9.44 -0.34 15.61
C GLU A 15 10.31 0.84 15.21
N GLY A 16 9.79 2.05 15.37
CA GLY A 16 10.49 3.27 15.01
C GLY A 16 9.52 4.41 14.80
N ASN A 17 10.02 5.52 14.30
CA ASN A 17 9.22 6.73 14.11
C ASN A 17 8.06 6.52 13.12
N THR A 18 8.31 5.80 12.04
CA THR A 18 7.28 5.52 11.04
C THR A 18 6.14 4.71 11.63
N ALA A 19 6.46 3.66 12.40
CA ALA A 19 5.45 2.83 13.05
C ALA A 19 4.64 3.65 14.06
N THR A 20 5.30 4.50 14.83
CA THR A 20 4.64 5.37 15.81
C THR A 20 3.67 6.32 15.14
N MET A 21 4.09 6.97 14.05
CA MET A 21 3.24 7.89 13.32
C MET A 21 2.04 7.18 12.68
N ALA A 22 2.27 6.01 12.12
CA ALA A 22 1.20 5.22 11.53
C ALA A 22 0.17 4.79 12.58
N ASP A 23 0.64 4.39 13.76
CA ASP A 23 -0.24 3.98 14.86
C ASP A 23 -1.09 5.16 15.38
N ILE A 24 -0.50 6.34 15.46
CA ILE A 24 -1.22 7.55 15.87
C ILE A 24 -2.29 7.90 14.83
N PHE A 25 -1.93 7.81 13.55
CA PHE A 25 -2.89 8.05 12.47
C PHE A 25 -4.05 7.06 12.54
N ALA A 26 -3.74 5.78 12.73
CA ALA A 26 -4.76 4.73 12.83
C ALA A 26 -5.71 4.98 14.00
N LYS A 27 -5.16 5.37 15.15
CA LYS A 27 -5.96 5.67 16.32
C LYS A 27 -6.93 6.82 16.05
N GLY A 28 -6.45 7.89 15.43
CA GLY A 28 -7.29 9.03 15.07
C GLY A 28 -8.39 8.66 14.10
N ALA A 29 -8.08 7.83 13.12
CA ALA A 29 -9.07 7.36 12.14
C ALA A 29 -10.16 6.52 12.81
N ILE A 30 -9.76 5.62 13.71
CA ILE A 30 -10.70 4.76 14.45
C ILE A 30 -11.59 5.60 15.36
N GLU A 31 -11.03 6.59 16.05
CA GLU A 31 -11.80 7.48 16.94
C GLU A 31 -12.85 8.27 16.16
N ASN A 32 -12.64 8.48 14.88
CA ASN A 32 -13.59 9.18 13.99
C ASN A 32 -14.44 8.22 13.17
N HIS A 33 -14.61 6.99 13.66
CA HIS A 33 -15.51 5.97 13.11
C HIS A 33 -15.14 5.46 11.73
N ASN A 34 -13.85 5.46 11.38
CA ASN A 34 -13.38 4.86 10.14
C ASN A 34 -12.84 3.45 10.39
N ALA A 35 -12.96 2.59 9.41
CA ALA A 35 -12.38 1.26 9.46
C ALA A 35 -10.92 1.33 8.99
N VAL A 36 -10.00 0.71 9.73
CA VAL A 36 -8.57 0.75 9.43
C VAL A 36 -8.05 -0.67 9.22
N THR A 37 -7.35 -0.87 8.11
CA THR A 37 -6.60 -2.10 7.82
C THR A 37 -5.15 -1.72 7.64
N GLU A 38 -4.25 -2.50 8.22
CA GLU A 38 -2.81 -2.26 8.12
C GLU A 38 -2.11 -3.41 7.39
N ILE A 39 -1.15 -3.06 6.53
CA ILE A 39 -0.28 -4.01 5.86
C ILE A 39 1.15 -3.63 6.18
N VAL A 40 1.93 -4.61 6.67
CA VAL A 40 3.34 -4.44 7.00
C VAL A 40 4.17 -5.10 5.90
N LEU A 41 4.77 -4.30 5.03
CA LEU A 41 5.44 -4.79 3.84
C LEU A 41 6.66 -5.66 4.14
N LYS A 42 7.36 -5.42 5.23
CA LYS A 42 8.54 -6.23 5.57
C LYS A 42 8.19 -7.70 5.76
N ASP A 43 6.95 -8.01 6.09
CA ASP A 43 6.49 -9.38 6.32
C ASP A 43 5.87 -10.01 5.06
N LYS A 44 5.89 -9.28 3.95
CA LYS A 44 5.29 -9.73 2.69
C LYS A 44 6.36 -10.06 1.66
N THR A 45 6.05 -11.04 0.81
CA THR A 45 6.90 -11.38 -0.32
C THR A 45 6.31 -10.74 -1.57
N ILE A 46 6.99 -9.74 -2.10
CA ILE A 46 6.57 -9.01 -3.29
C ILE A 46 7.70 -9.07 -4.31
N ILE A 47 7.40 -9.64 -5.47
CA ILE A 47 8.37 -9.78 -6.56
C ILE A 47 8.37 -8.45 -7.34
N ASP A 48 9.54 -8.05 -7.83
CA ASP A 48 9.67 -6.83 -8.62
C ASP A 48 8.77 -6.86 -9.85
N CYS A 49 8.23 -5.72 -10.26
CA CYS A 49 7.54 -5.62 -11.53
C CYS A 49 8.54 -5.84 -12.67
N SER A 50 8.25 -6.77 -13.56
CA SER A 50 9.14 -7.09 -14.69
C SER A 50 8.91 -6.21 -15.92
N GLY A 51 7.89 -5.34 -15.87
CA GLY A 51 7.58 -4.47 -17.01
C GLY A 51 6.96 -5.19 -18.19
N CYS A 52 6.42 -6.38 -18.00
CA CYS A 52 5.88 -7.20 -19.09
C CYS A 52 4.58 -6.65 -19.71
N ALA A 53 3.88 -5.75 -19.01
CA ALA A 53 2.63 -5.12 -19.44
C ALA A 53 1.47 -6.09 -19.69
N ILE A 54 1.57 -7.33 -19.25
CA ILE A 54 0.49 -8.32 -19.41
C ILE A 54 -0.78 -7.88 -18.67
N CYS A 55 -0.63 -7.21 -17.56
CA CYS A 55 -1.76 -6.69 -16.80
C CYS A 55 -2.65 -5.75 -17.61
N GLN A 56 -2.08 -5.03 -18.55
CA GLN A 56 -2.84 -4.10 -19.40
C GLN A 56 -3.75 -4.84 -20.40
N GLN A 57 -3.45 -6.10 -20.68
CA GLN A 57 -4.22 -6.95 -21.56
C GLN A 57 -5.09 -7.94 -20.79
N ASN A 58 -4.92 -8.00 -19.47
CA ASN A 58 -5.52 -9.01 -18.60
C ASN A 58 -6.54 -8.42 -17.62
N GLY A 59 -7.12 -7.27 -17.95
CA GLY A 59 -8.12 -6.65 -17.11
C GLY A 59 -7.59 -6.12 -15.78
N GLY A 60 -6.33 -5.72 -15.73
CA GLY A 60 -5.72 -5.17 -14.53
C GLY A 60 -5.23 -6.24 -13.56
N LYS A 61 -5.00 -7.44 -14.04
CA LYS A 61 -4.50 -8.54 -13.19
C LYS A 61 -3.05 -8.85 -13.52
N CYS A 62 -2.19 -8.80 -12.49
CA CYS A 62 -0.80 -9.20 -12.62
C CYS A 62 -0.69 -10.71 -12.71
N ILE A 63 0.22 -11.20 -13.57
CA ILE A 63 0.46 -12.65 -13.72
C ILE A 63 1.30 -13.22 -12.59
N GLN A 64 1.99 -12.38 -11.83
CA GLN A 64 2.80 -12.86 -10.71
C GLN A 64 1.90 -13.19 -9.52
N ASP A 65 2.12 -14.37 -8.94
CA ASP A 65 1.33 -14.86 -7.81
C ASP A 65 2.17 -14.74 -6.53
N ASP A 66 1.94 -13.67 -5.79
CA ASP A 66 2.64 -13.40 -4.54
C ASP A 66 1.74 -12.62 -3.58
N ASP A 67 2.32 -12.07 -2.49
CA ASP A 67 1.55 -11.34 -1.49
C ASP A 67 0.92 -10.06 -2.02
N MET A 68 1.27 -9.62 -3.22
CA MET A 68 0.63 -8.47 -3.83
C MET A 68 -0.85 -8.72 -4.12
N ASN A 69 -1.26 -9.98 -4.28
CA ASN A 69 -2.67 -10.33 -4.48
C ASN A 69 -3.53 -9.82 -3.32
N GLU A 70 -3.07 -10.02 -2.09
CA GLU A 70 -3.75 -9.52 -0.89
C GLU A 70 -3.81 -7.99 -0.89
N ILE A 71 -2.72 -7.36 -1.29
CA ILE A 71 -2.62 -5.90 -1.32
C ILE A 71 -3.56 -5.30 -2.36
N TYR A 72 -3.65 -5.91 -3.54
CA TYR A 72 -4.62 -5.46 -4.55
C TYR A 72 -6.05 -5.51 -4.01
N ASP A 73 -6.42 -6.60 -3.36
CA ASP A 73 -7.77 -6.74 -2.79
C ASP A 73 -8.06 -5.64 -1.77
N GLU A 74 -7.12 -5.36 -0.90
CA GLU A 74 -7.28 -4.31 0.11
C GLU A 74 -7.33 -2.91 -0.52
N MET A 75 -6.56 -2.68 -1.57
CA MET A 75 -6.59 -1.41 -2.29
C MET A 75 -7.94 -1.19 -2.99
N TYR A 76 -8.53 -2.23 -3.55
CA TYR A 76 -9.86 -2.11 -4.17
C TYR A 76 -10.92 -1.72 -3.15
N LYS A 77 -10.82 -2.22 -1.94
CA LYS A 77 -11.79 -1.94 -0.88
C LYS A 77 -11.60 -0.58 -0.24
N ALA A 78 -10.41 -0.03 -0.27
CA ALA A 78 -10.07 1.18 0.47
C ALA A 78 -10.60 2.44 -0.20
N ASP A 79 -11.04 3.39 0.63
CA ASP A 79 -11.37 4.75 0.19
C ASP A 79 -10.16 5.66 0.31
N VAL A 80 -9.30 5.40 1.30
CA VAL A 80 -8.09 6.18 1.58
C VAL A 80 -6.92 5.22 1.71
N ILE A 81 -5.83 5.53 1.04
CA ILE A 81 -4.60 4.73 1.12
C ILE A 81 -3.49 5.61 1.71
N VAL A 82 -2.91 5.14 2.82
CA VAL A 82 -1.84 5.85 3.52
C VAL A 82 -0.55 5.07 3.32
N LEU A 83 0.46 5.74 2.79
CA LEU A 83 1.78 5.15 2.59
C LEU A 83 2.72 5.71 3.65
N ALA A 84 3.07 4.89 4.64
CA ALA A 84 3.91 5.29 5.76
C ALA A 84 5.29 4.62 5.61
N CYS A 85 6.32 5.43 5.41
CA CYS A 85 7.68 4.92 5.25
C CYS A 85 8.71 6.00 5.57
N PRO A 86 9.95 5.58 5.92
CA PRO A 86 11.04 6.54 6.03
C PRO A 86 11.50 7.00 4.65
N VAL A 87 12.30 8.06 4.63
CA VAL A 87 12.96 8.54 3.41
C VAL A 87 14.34 7.91 3.34
N TYR A 88 14.59 7.12 2.30
CA TYR A 88 15.89 6.53 2.04
C TYR A 88 16.44 7.12 0.75
N PHE A 89 17.57 7.74 0.85
CA PHE A 89 18.24 8.37 -0.27
C PHE A 89 17.28 9.22 -1.14
N TYR A 90 16.61 10.16 -0.48
CA TYR A 90 15.68 11.15 -1.09
C TYR A 90 14.37 10.60 -1.61
N THR A 91 14.05 9.32 -1.42
CA THR A 91 12.82 8.74 -1.96
C THR A 91 12.31 7.61 -1.07
N TRP A 92 11.44 6.79 -1.61
CA TRP A 92 10.88 5.63 -0.93
C TRP A 92 11.95 4.59 -0.65
N PRO A 93 11.87 3.84 0.45
CA PRO A 93 12.67 2.63 0.58
C PRO A 93 12.32 1.66 -0.55
N SER A 94 13.26 0.81 -0.94
CA SER A 94 13.01 -0.18 -2.01
C SER A 94 11.80 -1.08 -1.71
N LEU A 95 11.61 -1.40 -0.44
CA LEU A 95 10.46 -2.17 0.03
C LEU A 95 9.13 -1.53 -0.37
N MET A 96 9.00 -0.22 -0.20
CA MET A 96 7.80 0.53 -0.60
C MET A 96 7.73 0.68 -2.12
N LYS A 97 8.85 1.03 -2.74
CA LYS A 97 8.89 1.28 -4.20
C LYS A 97 8.52 0.02 -4.99
N ARG A 98 8.96 -1.13 -4.53
CA ARG A 98 8.60 -2.41 -5.15
C ARG A 98 7.09 -2.62 -5.17
N MET A 99 6.43 -2.32 -4.05
CA MET A 99 4.98 -2.40 -3.98
C MET A 99 4.32 -1.37 -4.90
N ILE A 100 4.83 -0.12 -4.88
CA ILE A 100 4.30 0.95 -5.73
C ILE A 100 4.40 0.57 -7.20
N ASP A 101 5.52 0.01 -7.65
CA ASP A 101 5.70 -0.40 -9.04
C ASP A 101 4.65 -1.44 -9.46
N ARG A 102 4.30 -2.33 -8.56
CA ARG A 102 3.31 -3.37 -8.82
C ARG A 102 1.89 -2.83 -8.87
N THR A 103 1.62 -1.61 -8.41
CA THR A 103 0.30 -1.00 -8.53
C THR A 103 -0.03 -0.58 -9.96
N PHE A 104 0.94 -0.63 -10.86
CA PHE A 104 0.71 -0.36 -12.29
C PHE A 104 -0.46 -1.20 -12.84
N ALA A 105 -0.63 -2.42 -12.34
CA ALA A 105 -1.71 -3.30 -12.80
C ALA A 105 -3.11 -2.69 -12.57
N ILE A 106 -3.26 -1.87 -11.53
CA ILE A 106 -4.55 -1.30 -11.14
C ILE A 106 -4.56 0.22 -11.20
N GLU A 107 -3.69 0.83 -12.00
CA GLU A 107 -3.53 2.29 -12.00
C GLU A 107 -4.82 3.05 -12.32
N ASP A 108 -5.62 2.57 -13.25
CA ASP A 108 -6.88 3.23 -13.62
C ASP A 108 -7.85 3.27 -12.45
N TYR A 109 -7.85 2.25 -11.63
CA TYR A 109 -8.70 2.18 -10.45
C TYR A 109 -8.21 3.11 -9.35
N MET A 110 -6.89 3.26 -9.25
CA MET A 110 -6.26 4.05 -8.20
C MET A 110 -6.53 5.56 -8.31
N GLU A 111 -6.78 6.05 -9.50
CA GLU A 111 -7.04 7.47 -9.73
C GLU A 111 -8.23 8.01 -8.93
N LYS A 112 -9.12 7.14 -8.51
CA LYS A 112 -10.34 7.52 -7.79
C LYS A 112 -10.20 7.52 -6.29
N LYS A 113 -8.98 7.27 -5.76
CA LYS A 113 -8.75 7.12 -4.33
C LYS A 113 -7.89 8.25 -3.78
N PHE A 114 -8.08 8.54 -2.50
CA PHE A 114 -7.22 9.48 -1.80
C PHE A 114 -5.94 8.80 -1.35
N PHE A 115 -4.80 9.46 -1.58
CA PHE A 115 -3.51 9.01 -1.11
C PHE A 115 -2.93 9.98 -0.10
N ILE A 116 -2.35 9.46 0.98
CA ILE A 116 -1.64 10.22 2.00
C ILE A 116 -0.25 9.62 2.11
N TYR A 117 0.76 10.46 1.98
CA TYR A 117 2.17 10.02 2.00
C TYR A 117 2.84 10.37 3.31
#